data_676fd5436092daacc8e1b190c3d2d88b
#
_entry.id   676fd5436092daacc8e1b190c3d2d88b
#
_cell.length_a   1.000
_cell.length_b   1.000
_cell.length_c   1.000
_cell.angle_alpha   90.00
_cell.angle_beta   90.00
_cell.angle_gamma   90.00
#
_symmetry.space_group_name_H-M   'P 1'
#
loop_
_entity.id
_entity.type
_entity.pdbx_description
1 polymer ?
#
loop_
_entity_poly.entity_id
_entity_poly.type
_entity_poly.pdbx_seq_one_letter_code
_entity_poly.pdbx_strand_id
1 'polypeptide(L)'
;MAATDDERRRVVRDLHDGAQQRLVHTIITLKLARRAFQSEEADAPALLTEALDHAEQAKAELRELAHGILPAVLTGGGLRAGVDALASRMPVPVDNGVSVGRLAAAVEATAYFVVAETLTNIAKHACAQRAAVTAHVEDGTLRVQVRDDGIGGARPDGSGLVGLADRLAVLDGRLRVESPADGGALVTADIPLSG
;
A
#
# COMPACT_ATOMS: atom_id res chain seq x y z
N MET A 1 -4.17 -9.57 29.05
CA MET A 1 -4.72 -8.87 27.87
C MET A 1 -4.51 -7.35 27.90
N ALA A 2 -4.57 -6.62 29.02
CA ALA A 2 -4.33 -5.16 29.07
C ALA A 2 -2.87 -4.74 28.77
N ALA A 3 -1.88 -5.49 29.25
CA ALA A 3 -0.46 -5.17 29.05
C ALA A 3 -0.01 -5.19 27.56
N THR A 4 -0.64 -6.04 26.75
CA THR A 4 -0.33 -6.16 25.31
C THR A 4 -0.87 -4.97 24.50
N ASP A 5 -1.95 -4.36 24.95
CA ASP A 5 -2.59 -3.23 24.27
C ASP A 5 -1.85 -1.90 24.55
N ASP A 6 -1.31 -1.73 25.75
CA ASP A 6 -0.51 -0.57 26.12
C ASP A 6 0.87 -0.58 25.47
N GLU A 7 1.51 -1.75 25.37
CA GLU A 7 2.78 -1.93 24.65
C GLU A 7 2.59 -1.64 23.16
N ARG A 8 1.51 -2.14 22.55
CA ARG A 8 1.17 -1.85 21.15
C ARG A 8 0.94 -0.36 20.90
N ARG A 9 0.23 0.33 21.81
CA ARG A 9 0.01 1.78 21.69
C ARG A 9 1.30 2.57 21.83
N ARG A 10 2.24 2.09 22.64
CA ARG A 10 3.55 2.72 22.82
C ARG A 10 4.39 2.58 21.55
N VAL A 11 4.51 1.38 21.00
CA VAL A 11 5.23 1.13 19.75
C VAL A 11 4.66 1.95 18.59
N VAL A 12 3.33 2.01 18.46
CA VAL A 12 2.67 2.86 17.44
C VAL A 12 3.02 4.33 17.61
N ARG A 13 3.10 4.83 18.84
CA ARG A 13 3.46 6.23 19.11
C ARG A 13 4.92 6.49 18.78
N ASP A 14 5.82 5.62 19.21
CA ASP A 14 7.27 5.77 18.98
C ASP A 14 7.60 5.74 17.47
N LEU A 15 6.95 4.84 16.70
CA LEU A 15 7.06 4.79 15.24
C LEU A 15 6.47 6.03 14.56
N HIS A 16 5.31 6.51 15.03
CA HIS A 16 4.70 7.74 14.51
C HIS A 16 5.61 8.95 14.72
N ASP A 17 6.21 9.08 15.90
CA ASP A 17 7.10 10.18 16.25
C ASP A 17 8.42 10.08 15.43
N GLY A 18 8.93 8.87 15.20
CA GLY A 18 10.07 8.61 14.33
C GLY A 18 9.81 9.03 12.89
N ALA A 19 8.68 8.60 12.31
CA ALA A 19 8.29 8.98 10.96
C ALA A 19 8.06 10.50 10.81
N GLN A 20 7.46 11.15 11.81
CA GLN A 20 7.31 12.61 11.81
C GLN A 20 8.67 13.32 11.82
N GLN A 21 9.62 12.89 12.64
CA GLN A 21 10.97 13.49 12.68
C GLN A 21 11.68 13.36 11.33
N ARG A 22 11.58 12.20 10.65
CA ARG A 22 12.17 12.01 9.32
C ARG A 22 11.53 12.89 8.26
N LEU A 23 10.22 13.06 8.30
CA LEU A 23 9.52 13.98 7.40
C LEU A 23 9.97 15.44 7.61
N VAL A 24 10.16 15.86 8.86
CA VAL A 24 10.72 17.19 9.16
C VAL A 24 12.14 17.33 8.62
N HIS A 25 13.01 16.33 8.82
CA HIS A 25 14.35 16.30 8.23
C HIS A 25 14.29 16.39 6.70
N THR A 26 13.47 15.57 6.05
CA THR A 26 13.26 15.62 4.59
C THR A 26 12.91 17.02 4.11
N ILE A 27 11.98 17.70 4.80
CA ILE A 27 11.58 19.08 4.45
C ILE A 27 12.75 20.06 4.59
N ILE A 28 13.54 19.94 5.67
CA ILE A 28 14.71 20.80 5.91
C ILE A 28 15.76 20.58 4.82
N THR A 29 16.12 19.32 4.55
CA THR A 29 17.13 18.96 3.55
C THR A 29 16.70 19.40 2.14
N LEU A 30 15.42 19.25 1.78
CA LEU A 30 14.90 19.78 0.51
C LEU A 30 14.98 21.31 0.42
N LYS A 31 14.75 22.03 1.53
CA LYS A 31 14.91 23.49 1.56
C LYS A 31 16.37 23.90 1.37
N LEU A 32 17.31 23.16 1.96
CA LEU A 32 18.75 23.38 1.78
C LEU A 32 19.17 23.06 0.35
N ALA A 33 18.75 21.92 -0.19
CA ALA A 33 19.03 21.55 -1.58
C ALA A 33 18.53 22.61 -2.57
N ARG A 34 17.32 23.16 -2.34
CA ARG A 34 16.76 24.23 -3.17
C ARG A 34 17.60 25.51 -3.10
N ARG A 35 18.12 25.86 -1.92
CA ARG A 35 19.00 27.03 -1.76
C ARG A 35 20.33 26.81 -2.47
N ALA A 36 20.98 25.65 -2.23
CA ALA A 36 22.24 25.28 -2.88
C ALA A 36 22.12 25.28 -4.41
N PHE A 37 21.00 24.81 -4.95
CA PHE A 37 20.70 24.87 -6.38
C PHE A 37 20.56 26.30 -6.90
N GLN A 38 19.93 27.20 -6.12
CA GLN A 38 19.80 28.62 -6.49
C GLN A 38 21.12 29.39 -6.41
N SER A 39 22.06 28.94 -5.59
CA SER A 39 23.39 29.52 -5.39
C SER A 39 24.48 28.85 -6.25
N GLU A 40 24.09 27.91 -7.13
CA GLU A 40 25.03 27.10 -7.94
C GLU A 40 26.09 26.36 -7.12
N GLU A 41 25.74 25.98 -5.87
CA GLU A 41 26.63 25.23 -4.98
C GLU A 41 26.69 23.75 -5.40
N ALA A 42 27.87 23.14 -5.26
CA ALA A 42 28.13 21.76 -5.68
C ALA A 42 27.37 20.71 -4.83
N ASP A 43 26.86 21.08 -3.67
CA ASP A 43 26.25 20.15 -2.71
C ASP A 43 24.76 19.84 -2.97
N ALA A 44 24.14 20.55 -3.91
CA ALA A 44 22.70 20.36 -4.20
C ALA A 44 22.31 18.91 -4.57
N PRO A 45 23.07 18.15 -5.39
CA PRO A 45 22.74 16.74 -5.67
C PRO A 45 22.85 15.82 -4.44
N ALA A 46 23.85 16.05 -3.58
CA ALA A 46 24.03 15.27 -2.35
C ALA A 46 22.86 15.49 -1.38
N LEU A 47 22.43 16.74 -1.19
CA LEU A 47 21.29 17.09 -0.36
C LEU A 47 19.97 16.52 -0.89
N LEU A 48 19.81 16.43 -2.22
CA LEU A 48 18.63 15.78 -2.82
C LEU A 48 18.61 14.28 -2.55
N THR A 49 19.78 13.62 -2.63
CA THR A 49 19.91 12.19 -2.32
C THR A 49 19.58 11.93 -0.85
N GLU A 50 20.14 12.72 0.06
CA GLU A 50 19.85 12.63 1.50
C GLU A 50 18.36 12.83 1.80
N ALA A 51 17.72 13.80 1.16
CA ALA A 51 16.29 14.04 1.33
C ALA A 51 15.44 12.87 0.83
N LEU A 52 15.86 12.23 -0.26
CA LEU A 52 15.19 11.04 -0.80
C LEU A 52 15.30 9.86 0.16
N ASP A 53 16.50 9.62 0.70
CA ASP A 53 16.75 8.54 1.68
C ASP A 53 15.89 8.72 2.94
N HIS A 54 15.81 9.93 3.48
CA HIS A 54 14.94 10.25 4.61
C HIS A 54 13.45 10.03 4.30
N ALA A 55 13.00 10.40 3.10
CA ALA A 55 11.63 10.19 2.67
C ALA A 55 11.29 8.70 2.52
N GLU A 56 12.21 7.90 1.98
CA GLU A 56 12.03 6.45 1.85
C GLU A 56 11.98 5.74 3.20
N GLN A 57 12.83 6.14 4.14
CA GLN A 57 12.81 5.63 5.51
C GLN A 57 11.50 6.00 6.23
N ALA A 58 11.07 7.27 6.15
CA ALA A 58 9.79 7.69 6.73
C ALA A 58 8.61 6.92 6.13
N LYS A 59 8.63 6.66 4.83
CA LYS A 59 7.63 5.84 4.14
C LYS A 59 7.62 4.40 4.65
N ALA A 60 8.78 3.79 4.90
CA ALA A 60 8.88 2.44 5.46
C ALA A 60 8.29 2.39 6.88
N GLU A 61 8.64 3.32 7.75
CA GLU A 61 8.11 3.41 9.12
C GLU A 61 6.60 3.65 9.15
N LEU A 62 6.09 4.54 8.30
CA LEU A 62 4.65 4.76 8.16
C LEU A 62 3.92 3.51 7.63
N ARG A 63 4.58 2.72 6.79
CA ARG A 63 4.04 1.42 6.37
C ARG A 63 3.97 0.44 7.54
N GLU A 64 4.99 0.34 8.38
CA GLU A 64 4.97 -0.49 9.58
C GLU A 64 3.87 -0.05 10.55
N LEU A 65 3.68 1.26 10.75
CA LEU A 65 2.56 1.82 11.52
C LEU A 65 1.21 1.41 10.95
N ALA A 66 1.04 1.55 9.63
CA ALA A 66 -0.17 1.13 8.94
C ALA A 66 -0.42 -0.38 9.05
N HIS A 67 0.62 -1.20 9.26
CA HIS A 67 0.51 -2.64 9.51
C HIS A 67 -0.18 -2.96 10.85
N GLY A 68 -0.08 -2.06 11.82
CA GLY A 68 -0.70 -2.21 13.15
C GLY A 68 -2.08 -1.56 13.30
N ILE A 69 -2.52 -0.71 12.36
CA ILE A 69 -3.76 0.06 12.46
C ILE A 69 -4.71 -0.40 11.36
N LEU A 70 -5.81 -1.03 11.76
CA LEU A 70 -6.93 -1.31 10.86
C LEU A 70 -7.49 0.03 10.34
N PRO A 71 -7.58 0.28 9.02
CA PRO A 71 -8.18 1.49 8.51
C PRO A 71 -9.61 1.66 9.04
N ALA A 72 -9.94 2.84 9.57
CA ALA A 72 -11.24 3.10 10.21
C ALA A 72 -12.43 2.78 9.29
N VAL A 73 -12.25 2.93 7.97
CA VAL A 73 -13.26 2.59 6.96
C VAL A 73 -13.64 1.11 6.97
N LEU A 74 -12.71 0.21 7.30
CA LEU A 74 -12.97 -1.23 7.39
C LEU A 74 -13.80 -1.57 8.63
N THR A 75 -13.64 -0.82 9.73
CA THR A 75 -14.38 -1.08 10.97
C THR A 75 -15.89 -0.93 10.77
N GLY A 76 -16.33 0.08 10.04
CA GLY A 76 -17.74 0.37 9.82
C GLY A 76 -18.36 -0.30 8.59
N GLY A 77 -17.61 -0.37 7.48
CA GLY A 77 -18.14 -0.74 6.16
C GLY A 77 -17.50 -1.97 5.51
N GLY A 78 -16.53 -2.61 6.17
CA GLY A 78 -15.81 -3.77 5.64
C GLY A 78 -15.02 -3.47 4.37
N LEU A 79 -14.60 -4.53 3.69
CA LEU A 79 -13.70 -4.42 2.53
C LEU A 79 -14.33 -3.62 1.38
N ARG A 80 -15.63 -3.76 1.13
CA ARG A 80 -16.32 -3.02 0.06
C ARG A 80 -16.22 -1.52 0.23
N ALA A 81 -16.54 -1.01 1.43
CA ALA A 81 -16.44 0.42 1.72
C ALA A 81 -14.98 0.92 1.68
N GLY A 82 -14.04 0.08 2.10
CA GLY A 82 -12.61 0.36 1.96
C GLY A 82 -12.18 0.56 0.51
N VAL A 83 -12.65 -0.31 -0.38
CA VAL A 83 -12.36 -0.23 -1.82
C VAL A 83 -13.05 0.99 -2.45
N ASP A 84 -14.30 1.30 -2.08
CA ASP A 84 -15.00 2.52 -2.53
C ASP A 84 -14.22 3.79 -2.16
N ALA A 85 -13.68 3.85 -0.94
CA ALA A 85 -12.88 4.98 -0.48
C ALA A 85 -11.53 5.09 -1.21
N LEU A 86 -10.93 4.00 -1.64
CA LEU A 86 -9.74 4.01 -2.48
C LEU A 86 -10.06 4.44 -3.91
N ALA A 87 -11.12 3.87 -4.48
CA ALA A 87 -11.59 4.16 -5.83
C ALA A 87 -11.90 5.65 -6.03
N SER A 88 -12.52 6.29 -5.04
CA SER A 88 -12.87 7.72 -5.09
C SER A 88 -11.67 8.67 -5.20
N ARG A 89 -10.46 8.20 -4.92
CA ARG A 89 -9.21 8.97 -4.98
C ARG A 89 -8.37 8.68 -6.21
N MET A 90 -8.81 7.72 -7.03
CA MET A 90 -8.07 7.33 -8.22
C MET A 90 -8.26 8.35 -9.37
N PRO A 91 -7.21 8.60 -10.16
CA PRO A 91 -7.30 9.47 -11.34
C PRO A 91 -8.09 8.84 -12.48
N VAL A 92 -8.40 7.56 -12.41
CA VAL A 92 -9.15 6.78 -13.40
C VAL A 92 -10.34 6.08 -12.75
N PRO A 93 -11.41 5.78 -13.50
CA PRO A 93 -12.53 5.00 -12.99
C PRO A 93 -12.09 3.63 -12.48
N VAL A 94 -12.63 3.23 -11.32
CA VAL A 94 -12.39 1.92 -10.71
C VAL A 94 -13.74 1.24 -10.48
N ASP A 95 -13.94 0.10 -11.12
CA ASP A 95 -15.12 -0.73 -10.92
C ASP A 95 -14.96 -1.56 -9.63
N ASN A 96 -15.85 -1.38 -8.65
CA ASN A 96 -15.83 -2.11 -7.39
C ASN A 96 -16.80 -3.30 -7.41
N GLY A 97 -16.27 -4.48 -7.67
CA GLY A 97 -16.95 -5.77 -7.66
C GLY A 97 -16.73 -6.59 -6.38
N VAL A 98 -16.47 -5.95 -5.25
CA VAL A 98 -16.34 -6.65 -3.95
C VAL A 98 -17.70 -7.22 -3.54
N SER A 99 -17.78 -8.54 -3.37
CA SER A 99 -18.99 -9.29 -3.03
C SER A 99 -18.76 -10.22 -1.83
N VAL A 100 -18.16 -9.68 -0.76
CA VAL A 100 -17.92 -10.40 0.49
C VAL A 100 -18.58 -9.71 1.66
N GLY A 101 -19.03 -10.49 2.65
CA GLY A 101 -19.47 -9.99 3.93
C GLY A 101 -18.30 -9.59 4.83
N ARG A 102 -18.56 -9.49 6.14
CA ARG A 102 -17.50 -9.24 7.12
C ARG A 102 -16.61 -10.46 7.27
N LEU A 103 -15.32 -10.23 7.31
CA LEU A 103 -14.28 -11.23 7.49
C LEU A 103 -13.48 -10.93 8.76
N ALA A 104 -12.57 -11.82 9.13
CA ALA A 104 -11.63 -11.54 10.22
C ALA A 104 -10.84 -10.27 9.94
N ALA A 105 -10.63 -9.42 10.96
CA ALA A 105 -10.01 -8.11 10.81
C ALA A 105 -8.64 -8.15 10.10
N ALA A 106 -7.83 -9.18 10.37
CA ALA A 106 -6.54 -9.37 9.72
C ALA A 106 -6.68 -9.66 8.21
N VAL A 107 -7.70 -10.43 7.83
CA VAL A 107 -8.01 -10.76 6.43
C VAL A 107 -8.48 -9.51 5.67
N GLU A 108 -9.47 -8.77 6.25
CA GLU A 108 -9.97 -7.52 5.65
C GLU A 108 -8.85 -6.49 5.48
N ALA A 109 -7.98 -6.34 6.51
CA ALA A 109 -6.84 -5.43 6.45
C ALA A 109 -5.83 -5.83 5.35
N THR A 110 -5.46 -7.10 5.29
CA THR A 110 -4.52 -7.60 4.28
C THR A 110 -5.08 -7.42 2.86
N ALA A 111 -6.35 -7.78 2.64
CA ALA A 111 -7.03 -7.58 1.38
C ALA A 111 -7.09 -6.09 0.97
N TYR A 112 -7.41 -5.21 1.91
CA TYR A 112 -7.41 -3.75 1.69
C TYR A 112 -6.04 -3.24 1.24
N PHE A 113 -4.96 -3.68 1.91
CA PHE A 113 -3.62 -3.22 1.55
C PHE A 113 -3.16 -3.75 0.18
N VAL A 114 -3.56 -4.97 -0.20
CA VAL A 114 -3.33 -5.47 -1.56
C VAL A 114 -3.97 -4.54 -2.58
N VAL A 115 -5.24 -4.17 -2.38
CA VAL A 115 -5.94 -3.26 -3.28
C VAL A 115 -5.29 -1.87 -3.28
N ALA A 116 -4.99 -1.31 -2.10
CA ALA A 116 -4.43 0.04 -1.97
C ALA A 116 -3.06 0.18 -2.66
N GLU A 117 -2.16 -0.79 -2.48
CA GLU A 117 -0.84 -0.76 -3.12
C GLU A 117 -0.97 -0.98 -4.63
N THR A 118 -1.82 -1.91 -5.07
CA THR A 118 -2.01 -2.17 -6.50
C THR A 118 -2.62 -0.96 -7.21
N LEU A 119 -3.65 -0.33 -6.64
CA LEU A 119 -4.23 0.90 -7.20
C LEU A 119 -3.22 2.05 -7.22
N THR A 120 -2.36 2.16 -6.19
CA THR A 120 -1.26 3.14 -6.17
C THR A 120 -0.27 2.89 -7.32
N ASN A 121 0.07 1.64 -7.60
CA ASN A 121 0.95 1.27 -8.70
C ASN A 121 0.31 1.58 -10.06
N ILE A 122 -0.99 1.33 -10.20
CA ILE A 122 -1.75 1.69 -11.41
C ILE A 122 -1.69 3.21 -11.63
N ALA A 123 -1.98 4.01 -10.61
CA ALA A 123 -1.97 5.47 -10.71
C ALA A 123 -0.59 6.04 -11.09
N LYS A 124 0.50 5.38 -10.66
CA LYS A 124 1.87 5.87 -10.90
C LYS A 124 2.51 5.35 -12.18
N HIS A 125 2.16 4.14 -12.61
CA HIS A 125 2.99 3.42 -13.57
C HIS A 125 2.23 2.85 -14.77
N ALA A 126 0.92 2.57 -14.63
CA ALA A 126 0.21 1.80 -15.64
C ALA A 126 -0.23 2.62 -16.87
N CYS A 127 -0.35 3.94 -16.77
CA CYS A 127 -1.00 4.75 -17.80
C CYS A 127 -2.38 4.19 -18.21
N ALA A 128 -3.08 3.56 -17.27
CA ALA A 128 -4.37 2.91 -17.49
C ALA A 128 -5.48 3.94 -17.68
N GLN A 129 -6.54 3.55 -18.39
CA GLN A 129 -7.77 4.33 -18.52
C GLN A 129 -8.85 3.84 -17.57
N ARG A 130 -8.76 2.60 -17.11
CA ARG A 130 -9.71 1.97 -16.20
C ARG A 130 -9.02 0.92 -15.33
N ALA A 131 -9.56 0.71 -14.13
CA ALA A 131 -9.21 -0.41 -13.28
C ALA A 131 -10.48 -1.11 -12.76
N ALA A 132 -10.33 -2.36 -12.33
CA ALA A 132 -11.39 -3.13 -11.69
C ALA A 132 -10.84 -3.87 -10.47
N VAL A 133 -11.62 -3.88 -9.39
CA VAL A 133 -11.33 -4.64 -8.17
C VAL A 133 -12.45 -5.64 -7.97
N THR A 134 -12.11 -6.91 -7.80
CA THR A 134 -13.08 -7.94 -7.41
C THR A 134 -12.61 -8.65 -6.15
N ALA A 135 -13.54 -9.03 -5.30
CA ALA A 135 -13.27 -9.88 -4.14
C ALA A 135 -14.46 -10.80 -3.88
N HIS A 136 -14.19 -12.08 -3.76
CA HIS A 136 -15.19 -13.10 -3.47
C HIS A 136 -14.56 -14.24 -2.66
N VAL A 137 -15.40 -15.01 -1.98
CA VAL A 137 -14.99 -16.20 -1.25
C VAL A 137 -15.35 -17.42 -2.07
N GLU A 138 -14.38 -18.30 -2.32
CA GLU A 138 -14.52 -19.56 -3.00
C GLU A 138 -13.73 -20.64 -2.26
N ASP A 139 -14.33 -21.77 -1.95
CA ASP A 139 -13.70 -22.91 -1.26
C ASP A 139 -12.91 -22.52 0.00
N GLY A 140 -13.51 -21.67 0.85
CA GLY A 140 -12.86 -21.22 2.09
C GLY A 140 -11.66 -20.27 1.88
N THR A 141 -11.49 -19.73 0.69
CA THR A 141 -10.43 -18.78 0.34
C THR A 141 -11.03 -17.47 -0.14
N LEU A 142 -10.57 -16.36 0.42
CA LEU A 142 -10.84 -15.03 -0.12
C LEU A 142 -9.90 -14.81 -1.32
N ARG A 143 -10.48 -14.63 -2.50
CA ARG A 143 -9.76 -14.20 -3.69
C ARG A 143 -10.00 -12.73 -3.95
N VAL A 144 -8.92 -11.96 -3.99
CA VAL A 144 -8.92 -10.54 -4.33
C VAL A 144 -8.16 -10.37 -5.65
N GLN A 145 -8.78 -9.69 -6.61
CA GLN A 145 -8.15 -9.40 -7.88
C GLN A 145 -8.24 -7.90 -8.19
N VAL A 146 -7.14 -7.34 -8.66
CA VAL A 146 -7.08 -5.97 -9.17
C VAL A 146 -6.52 -6.03 -10.59
N ARG A 147 -7.29 -5.50 -11.55
CA ARG A 147 -6.94 -5.48 -12.96
C ARG A 147 -6.92 -4.04 -13.48
N ASP A 148 -6.01 -3.75 -14.38
CA ASP A 148 -6.00 -2.52 -15.18
C ASP A 148 -5.88 -2.83 -16.69
N ASP A 149 -6.13 -1.80 -17.49
CA ASP A 149 -6.00 -1.82 -18.95
C ASP A 149 -4.78 -1.01 -19.44
N GLY A 150 -3.78 -0.83 -18.59
CA GLY A 150 -2.61 -0.02 -18.88
C GLY A 150 -1.56 -0.67 -19.77
N ILE A 151 -0.35 -0.11 -19.76
CA ILE A 151 0.77 -0.58 -20.59
C ILE A 151 1.38 -1.91 -20.14
N GLY A 152 0.95 -2.45 -18.99
CA GLY A 152 1.55 -3.64 -18.40
C GLY A 152 2.93 -3.38 -17.79
N GLY A 153 3.75 -4.45 -17.75
CA GLY A 153 5.12 -4.35 -17.19
C GLY A 153 5.18 -4.36 -15.67
N ALA A 154 4.13 -4.82 -15.00
CA ALA A 154 4.14 -5.00 -13.56
C ALA A 154 5.24 -5.99 -13.14
N ARG A 155 6.14 -5.53 -12.25
CA ARG A 155 7.30 -6.30 -11.78
C ARG A 155 7.02 -6.91 -10.43
N PRO A 156 7.05 -8.25 -10.29
CA PRO A 156 6.82 -8.95 -9.03
C PRO A 156 7.86 -8.60 -7.94
N ASP A 157 9.06 -8.19 -8.36
CA ASP A 157 10.20 -7.82 -7.51
C ASP A 157 10.18 -6.36 -7.01
N GLY A 158 9.16 -5.59 -7.34
CA GLY A 158 8.97 -4.24 -6.82
C GLY A 158 8.77 -4.23 -5.30
N SER A 159 9.41 -3.30 -4.59
CA SER A 159 9.40 -3.23 -3.11
C SER A 159 7.98 -3.24 -2.50
N GLY A 160 6.98 -2.69 -3.19
CA GLY A 160 5.59 -2.71 -2.76
C GLY A 160 4.96 -4.11 -2.80
N LEU A 161 5.19 -4.85 -3.90
CA LEU A 161 4.65 -6.21 -4.08
C LEU A 161 5.35 -7.24 -3.20
N VAL A 162 6.66 -7.08 -2.95
CA VAL A 162 7.41 -7.92 -1.99
C VAL A 162 6.80 -7.78 -0.59
N GLY A 163 6.58 -6.56 -0.09
CA GLY A 163 5.95 -6.33 1.21
C GLY A 163 4.50 -6.86 1.30
N LEU A 164 3.77 -6.93 0.18
CA LEU A 164 2.45 -7.57 0.13
C LEU A 164 2.57 -9.10 0.23
N ALA A 165 3.54 -9.70 -0.44
CA ALA A 165 3.79 -11.14 -0.38
C ALA A 165 4.13 -11.59 1.05
N ASP A 166 5.00 -10.85 1.76
CA ASP A 166 5.33 -11.13 3.16
C ASP A 166 4.10 -11.06 4.06
N ARG A 167 3.25 -10.08 3.86
CA ARG A 167 2.00 -9.92 4.61
C ARG A 167 1.02 -11.07 4.37
N LEU A 168 0.87 -11.47 3.11
CA LEU A 168 0.02 -12.60 2.75
C LEU A 168 0.53 -13.90 3.36
N ALA A 169 1.86 -14.09 3.41
CA ALA A 169 2.48 -15.29 4.00
C ALA A 169 2.12 -15.47 5.48
N VAL A 170 1.91 -14.39 6.24
CA VAL A 170 1.44 -14.48 7.66
C VAL A 170 0.06 -15.13 7.79
N LEU A 171 -0.75 -15.08 6.72
CA LEU A 171 -2.09 -15.67 6.64
C LEU A 171 -2.11 -16.90 5.72
N ASP A 172 -0.97 -17.53 5.46
CA ASP A 172 -0.82 -18.62 4.49
C ASP A 172 -1.35 -18.27 3.09
N GLY A 173 -1.44 -16.97 2.78
CA GLY A 173 -1.93 -16.45 1.52
C GLY A 173 -0.84 -16.41 0.45
N ARG A 174 -1.26 -16.14 -0.78
CA ARG A 174 -0.38 -16.10 -1.96
C ARG A 174 -0.68 -14.89 -2.82
N LEU A 175 0.37 -14.28 -3.39
CA LEU A 175 0.28 -13.21 -4.37
C LEU A 175 0.73 -13.72 -5.75
N ARG A 176 -0.03 -13.38 -6.79
CA ARG A 176 0.33 -13.61 -8.19
C ARG A 176 0.20 -12.30 -8.96
N VAL A 177 1.14 -12.06 -9.85
CA VAL A 177 1.15 -10.88 -10.73
C VAL A 177 1.30 -11.37 -12.16
N GLU A 178 0.36 -11.03 -12.98
CA GLU A 178 0.33 -11.35 -14.41
C GLU A 178 0.31 -10.04 -15.18
N SER A 179 1.18 -9.94 -16.18
CA SER A 179 1.25 -8.77 -17.07
C SER A 179 1.41 -9.27 -18.49
N PRO A 180 0.29 -9.49 -19.19
CA PRO A 180 0.28 -9.97 -20.57
C PRO A 180 1.01 -9.02 -21.53
N ALA A 181 1.55 -9.56 -22.62
CA ALA A 181 2.30 -8.77 -23.60
C ALA A 181 1.43 -7.78 -24.40
N ASP A 182 0.12 -8.00 -24.43
CA ASP A 182 -0.90 -7.15 -25.06
C ASP A 182 -1.36 -5.99 -24.16
N GLY A 183 -0.80 -5.86 -22.97
CA GLY A 183 -1.02 -4.76 -22.03
C GLY A 183 -1.88 -5.14 -20.82
N GLY A 184 -1.96 -4.18 -19.88
CA GLY A 184 -2.62 -4.36 -18.61
C GLY A 184 -1.83 -5.19 -17.60
N ALA A 185 -2.31 -5.20 -16.37
CA ALA A 185 -1.82 -6.11 -15.33
C ALA A 185 -2.99 -6.69 -14.53
N LEU A 186 -2.76 -7.87 -13.97
CA LEU A 186 -3.65 -8.55 -13.05
C LEU A 186 -2.86 -8.95 -11.80
N VAL A 187 -3.23 -8.41 -10.68
CA VAL A 187 -2.72 -8.83 -9.37
C VAL A 187 -3.79 -9.66 -8.69
N THR A 188 -3.46 -10.87 -8.30
CA THR A 188 -4.35 -11.79 -7.59
C THR A 188 -3.76 -12.13 -6.23
N ALA A 189 -4.55 -11.95 -5.16
CA ALA A 189 -4.23 -12.41 -3.83
C ALA A 189 -5.25 -13.45 -3.37
N ASP A 190 -4.78 -14.62 -2.98
CA ASP A 190 -5.56 -15.69 -2.38
C ASP A 190 -5.24 -15.75 -0.88
N ILE A 191 -6.25 -15.61 -0.01
CA ILE A 191 -6.11 -15.60 1.45
C ILE A 191 -7.01 -16.70 2.03
N PRO A 192 -6.46 -17.78 2.59
CA PRO A 192 -7.24 -18.81 3.25
C PRO A 192 -8.04 -18.20 4.42
N LEU A 193 -9.31 -18.52 4.48
CA LEU A 193 -10.15 -18.20 5.62
C LEU A 193 -10.05 -19.39 6.59
N SER A 194 -9.12 -19.31 7.53
CA SER A 194 -8.99 -20.33 8.57
C SER A 194 -10.34 -20.52 9.24
N GLY A 195 -10.82 -21.75 9.26
CA GLY A 195 -12.01 -22.13 9.97
C GLY A 195 -11.84 -22.05 11.49
#